data_2ba26df423f7986de8110bc897b5b770
#
_entry.id   2ba26df423f7986de8110bc897b5b770
#
_cell.length_a   1.000
_cell.length_b   1.000
_cell.length_c   1.000
_cell.angle_alpha   90.00
_cell.angle_beta   90.00
_cell.angle_gamma   90.00
#
_symmetry.space_group_name_H-M   'P 1'
#
loop_
_entity.id
_entity.type
_entity.pdbx_description
1 polymer ?
#
loop_
_entity_poly.entity_id
_entity_poly.type
_entity_poly.pdbx_seq_one_letter_code
_entity_poly.pdbx_strand_id
1 'polypeptide(L)'
;MKVRPSVLYQYFSGYVDGMIFSPYKDRFGINSLKKYAYPDELTAQNAVFGAQLQAIAGTWNAAAEGFQADMTTYEDAWNNTQHEGKLPSRDVNNYALFIAACFATAEITAFDLTTLTVDNFGGTIGDLLGTEAPNVGNLITAAVMPACGLDLSTLSSSIETV
;
A
#
# COMPACT_ATOMS: atom_id res chain seq x y z
N MET A 1 2.69 19.13 30.90
CA MET A 1 1.52 19.85 31.44
C MET A 1 0.28 19.31 30.77
N LYS A 2 -0.65 18.70 31.52
CA LYS A 2 -1.93 18.23 30.93
C LYS A 2 -2.93 19.36 31.03
N VAL A 3 -3.28 19.97 29.91
CA VAL A 3 -4.35 20.97 29.83
C VAL A 3 -5.65 20.23 29.53
N ARG A 4 -6.68 20.38 30.37
CA ARG A 4 -8.03 19.92 30.05
C ARG A 4 -8.70 21.04 29.25
N PRO A 5 -8.95 20.87 27.96
CA PRO A 5 -9.66 21.87 27.19
C PRO A 5 -11.12 21.96 27.66
N SER A 6 -11.67 23.17 27.66
CA SER A 6 -13.10 23.35 27.85
C SER A 6 -13.88 22.71 26.70
N VAL A 7 -15.15 22.39 26.89
CA VAL A 7 -16.04 21.76 25.91
C VAL A 7 -16.02 22.46 24.52
N LEU A 8 -15.70 23.75 24.50
CA LEU A 8 -15.60 24.54 23.26
C LEU A 8 -14.46 24.10 22.33
N TYR A 9 -13.40 23.46 22.85
CA TYR A 9 -12.22 23.07 22.07
C TYR A 9 -12.18 21.60 21.68
N GLN A 10 -13.20 20.82 22.01
CA GLN A 10 -13.24 19.39 21.72
C GLN A 10 -13.26 19.05 20.21
N TYR A 11 -13.64 20.02 19.39
CA TYR A 11 -13.78 19.84 17.93
C TYR A 11 -12.84 20.72 17.11
N PHE A 12 -11.89 21.36 17.75
CA PHE A 12 -10.94 22.21 17.05
C PHE A 12 -9.84 21.35 16.40
N SER A 13 -9.76 21.39 15.08
CA SER A 13 -8.68 20.79 14.31
C SER A 13 -8.12 21.80 13.32
N GLY A 14 -6.82 21.84 13.15
CA GLY A 14 -6.20 22.73 12.19
C GLY A 14 -4.88 23.32 12.68
N TYR A 15 -4.38 24.27 11.94
CA TYR A 15 -3.12 24.96 12.18
C TYR A 15 -3.37 26.36 12.73
N VAL A 16 -2.80 26.66 13.89
CA VAL A 16 -2.86 27.99 14.50
C VAL A 16 -1.50 28.30 15.13
N ASP A 17 -0.93 29.42 14.77
CA ASP A 17 0.28 30.00 15.37
C ASP A 17 1.44 29.01 15.55
N GLY A 18 1.77 28.26 14.48
CA GLY A 18 2.87 27.31 14.51
C GLY A 18 2.55 25.96 15.18
N MET A 19 1.33 25.75 15.66
CA MET A 19 0.87 24.53 16.29
C MET A 19 -0.19 23.81 15.45
N ILE A 20 -0.08 22.49 15.37
CA ILE A 20 -1.10 21.64 14.76
C ILE A 20 -1.97 21.08 15.88
N PHE A 21 -3.26 21.32 15.80
CA PHE A 21 -4.26 20.74 16.70
C PHE A 21 -4.93 19.57 15.99
N SER A 22 -4.90 18.41 16.63
CA SER A 22 -5.57 17.20 16.13
C SER A 22 -6.53 16.68 17.20
N PRO A 23 -7.84 16.59 16.92
CA PRO A 23 -8.78 15.98 17.86
C PRO A 23 -8.55 14.46 17.87
N TYR A 24 -8.22 13.91 19.01
CA TYR A 24 -8.23 12.48 19.23
C TYR A 24 -9.66 12.02 19.52
N LYS A 25 -10.24 11.29 18.59
CA LYS A 25 -11.68 11.07 18.47
C LYS A 25 -12.35 10.43 19.68
N ASP A 26 -11.67 9.75 20.58
CA ASP A 26 -12.40 9.00 21.61
C ASP A 26 -11.78 8.95 23.01
N ARG A 27 -10.67 9.57 23.28
CA ARG A 27 -10.08 9.39 24.60
C ARG A 27 -9.53 10.61 25.33
N PHE A 28 -8.89 11.57 24.71
CA PHE A 28 -8.13 12.54 25.51
C PHE A 28 -7.80 13.87 24.81
N GLY A 29 -8.76 14.71 24.57
CA GLY A 29 -8.45 16.11 24.33
C GLY A 29 -7.67 16.38 23.02
N ILE A 30 -7.27 17.61 22.87
CA ILE A 30 -6.53 18.11 21.72
C ILE A 30 -5.04 17.92 21.98
N ASN A 31 -4.35 17.20 21.10
CA ASN A 31 -2.90 17.20 21.08
C ASN A 31 -2.40 18.35 20.20
N SER A 32 -1.63 19.25 20.79
CA SER A 32 -0.87 20.23 20.03
C SER A 32 0.52 19.71 19.74
N LEU A 33 0.87 19.64 18.47
CA LEU A 33 2.21 19.30 18.03
C LEU A 33 2.86 20.56 17.45
N LYS A 34 4.08 20.86 17.93
CA LYS A 34 4.88 21.90 17.29
C LYS A 34 5.18 21.47 15.86
N LYS A 35 4.93 22.33 14.89
CA LYS A 35 5.34 22.07 13.52
C LYS A 35 6.87 21.98 13.50
N TYR A 36 7.38 20.79 13.28
CA TYR A 36 8.79 20.65 12.92
C TYR A 36 8.96 21.18 11.50
N ALA A 37 9.87 22.12 11.31
CA ALA A 37 10.37 22.42 9.99
C ALA A 37 11.09 21.14 9.53
N TYR A 38 10.52 20.43 8.56
CA TYR A 38 11.25 19.37 7.90
C TYR A 38 12.43 20.01 7.20
N PRO A 39 13.62 19.43 7.24
CA PRO A 39 14.71 19.89 6.42
C PRO A 39 14.24 19.91 4.96
N ASP A 40 14.55 21.00 4.25
CA ASP A 40 14.17 21.19 2.85
C ASP A 40 14.84 20.14 1.93
N GLU A 41 15.83 19.41 2.44
CA GLU A 41 16.53 18.37 1.71
C GLU A 41 16.03 16.97 2.11
N LEU A 42 15.55 16.22 1.13
CA LEU A 42 15.27 14.81 1.27
C LEU A 42 16.60 14.06 1.50
N THR A 43 16.60 13.15 2.47
CA THR A 43 17.73 12.22 2.60
C THR A 43 17.82 11.36 1.33
N ALA A 44 19.03 10.91 0.96
CA ALA A 44 19.22 10.04 -0.20
C ALA A 44 18.31 8.81 -0.15
N GLN A 45 18.12 8.22 1.02
CA GLN A 45 17.23 7.08 1.21
C GLN A 45 15.75 7.43 0.94
N ASN A 46 15.27 8.58 1.42
CA ASN A 46 13.91 9.03 1.16
C ASN A 46 13.68 9.36 -0.32
N ALA A 47 14.71 9.87 -1.02
CA ALA A 47 14.65 10.11 -2.46
C ALA A 47 14.50 8.80 -3.24
N VAL A 48 15.27 7.76 -2.91
CA VAL A 48 15.16 6.42 -3.51
C VAL A 48 13.77 5.82 -3.24
N PHE A 49 13.31 5.85 -2.00
CA PHE A 49 11.99 5.32 -1.65
C PHE A 49 10.87 6.07 -2.38
N GLY A 50 10.98 7.40 -2.51
CA GLY A 50 10.03 8.20 -3.29
C GLY A 50 10.02 7.81 -4.77
N ALA A 51 11.18 7.54 -5.38
CA ALA A 51 11.28 7.08 -6.76
C ALA A 51 10.66 5.68 -6.95
N GLN A 52 10.88 4.77 -6.00
CA GLN A 52 10.25 3.43 -6.01
C GLN A 52 8.72 3.54 -5.96
N LEU A 53 8.16 4.33 -5.03
CA LEU A 53 6.71 4.52 -4.94
C LEU A 53 6.13 5.19 -6.18
N GLN A 54 6.86 6.11 -6.81
CA GLN A 54 6.43 6.74 -8.06
C GLN A 54 6.36 5.72 -9.20
N ALA A 55 7.35 4.85 -9.33
CA ALA A 55 7.37 3.78 -10.34
C ALA A 55 6.23 2.78 -10.10
N ILE A 56 6.01 2.35 -8.85
CA ILE A 56 4.89 1.46 -8.49
C ILE A 56 3.54 2.11 -8.82
N ALA A 57 3.35 3.41 -8.52
CA ALA A 57 2.12 4.11 -8.85
C ALA A 57 1.91 4.20 -10.37
N GLY A 58 2.97 4.46 -11.14
CA GLY A 58 2.94 4.44 -12.60
C GLY A 58 2.51 3.09 -13.15
N THR A 59 3.09 2.01 -12.64
CA THR A 59 2.76 0.63 -13.01
C THR A 59 1.31 0.29 -12.67
N TRP A 60 0.83 0.64 -11.49
CA TRP A 60 -0.56 0.44 -11.10
C TRP A 60 -1.56 1.14 -12.03
N ASN A 61 -1.28 2.40 -12.37
CA ASN A 61 -2.16 3.18 -13.25
C ASN A 61 -2.18 2.68 -14.69
N ALA A 62 -1.11 2.02 -15.12
CA ALA A 62 -0.98 1.43 -16.46
C ALA A 62 -1.40 -0.06 -16.50
N ALA A 63 -1.65 -0.68 -15.36
CA ALA A 63 -2.06 -2.08 -15.28
C ALA A 63 -3.47 -2.28 -15.89
N ALA A 64 -3.69 -3.46 -16.50
CA ALA A 64 -4.97 -3.83 -17.07
C ALA A 64 -6.11 -3.78 -16.04
N GLU A 65 -7.30 -3.34 -16.47
CA GLU A 65 -8.49 -3.28 -15.60
C GLU A 65 -8.84 -4.65 -15.01
N GLY A 66 -8.64 -5.73 -15.76
CA GLY A 66 -8.85 -7.10 -15.27
C GLY A 66 -7.93 -7.45 -14.10
N PHE A 67 -6.64 -7.09 -14.17
CA PHE A 67 -5.71 -7.28 -13.08
C PHE A 67 -6.11 -6.48 -11.82
N GLN A 68 -6.53 -5.23 -11.99
CA GLN A 68 -7.01 -4.41 -10.88
C GLN A 68 -8.29 -4.98 -10.24
N ALA A 69 -9.19 -5.57 -11.05
CA ALA A 69 -10.38 -6.27 -10.56
C ALA A 69 -10.03 -7.54 -9.77
N ASP A 70 -9.05 -8.32 -10.26
CA ASP A 70 -8.54 -9.49 -9.54
C ASP A 70 -7.89 -9.08 -8.21
N MET A 71 -7.15 -7.97 -8.17
CA MET A 71 -6.61 -7.39 -6.93
C MET A 71 -7.71 -6.96 -5.95
N THR A 72 -8.83 -6.47 -6.43
CA THR A 72 -9.98 -6.13 -5.58
C THR A 72 -10.63 -7.40 -5.01
N THR A 73 -10.76 -8.46 -5.80
CA THR A 73 -11.24 -9.76 -5.34
C THR A 73 -10.32 -10.34 -4.25
N TYR A 74 -9.01 -10.19 -4.44
CA TYR A 74 -8.03 -10.59 -3.44
C TYR A 74 -8.10 -9.73 -2.17
N GLU A 75 -8.30 -8.42 -2.29
CA GLU A 75 -8.51 -7.48 -1.16
C GLU A 75 -9.67 -7.95 -0.26
N ASP A 76 -10.82 -8.24 -0.86
CA ASP A 76 -12.00 -8.70 -0.12
C ASP A 76 -11.72 -9.98 0.67
N ALA A 77 -11.06 -10.95 0.04
CA ALA A 77 -10.70 -12.20 0.70
C ALA A 77 -9.64 -11.99 1.80
N TRP A 78 -8.65 -11.14 1.54
CA TRP A 78 -7.62 -10.81 2.52
C TRP A 78 -8.23 -10.16 3.77
N ASN A 79 -9.07 -9.13 3.59
CA ASN A 79 -9.72 -8.43 4.68
C ASN A 79 -10.64 -9.37 5.48
N ASN A 80 -11.40 -10.23 4.82
CA ASN A 80 -12.22 -11.24 5.49
C ASN A 80 -11.38 -12.21 6.34
N THR A 81 -10.25 -12.67 5.83
CA THR A 81 -9.34 -13.56 6.56
C THR A 81 -8.73 -12.89 7.78
N GLN A 82 -8.40 -11.59 7.70
CA GLN A 82 -7.82 -10.84 8.81
C GLN A 82 -8.83 -10.51 9.92
N HIS A 83 -10.13 -10.43 9.58
CA HIS A 83 -11.18 -10.11 10.54
C HIS A 83 -11.70 -11.30 11.31
N GLU A 84 -11.34 -12.52 10.93
CA GLU A 84 -11.83 -13.74 11.57
C GLU A 84 -11.41 -13.80 13.05
N GLY A 85 -12.37 -13.53 13.94
CA GLY A 85 -12.16 -13.56 15.40
C GLY A 85 -11.41 -12.38 16.01
N LYS A 86 -11.18 -11.28 15.27
CA LYS A 86 -10.50 -10.07 15.75
C LYS A 86 -11.41 -8.85 15.71
N LEU A 87 -11.09 -7.85 16.54
CA LEU A 87 -11.67 -6.52 16.39
C LEU A 87 -11.39 -5.98 14.98
N PRO A 88 -12.35 -5.29 14.33
CA PRO A 88 -12.14 -4.76 13.00
C PRO A 88 -10.88 -3.89 12.97
N SER A 89 -9.86 -4.40 12.31
CA SER A 89 -8.70 -3.60 11.92
C SER A 89 -9.12 -2.73 10.71
N ARG A 90 -8.32 -1.74 10.38
CA ARG A 90 -8.57 -1.00 9.14
C ARG A 90 -8.39 -1.94 7.96
N ASP A 91 -9.38 -1.96 7.07
CA ASP A 91 -9.29 -2.65 5.80
C ASP A 91 -8.09 -2.12 5.01
N VAL A 92 -7.38 -3.02 4.38
CA VAL A 92 -6.27 -2.70 3.49
C VAL A 92 -6.86 -2.64 2.07
N ASN A 93 -6.54 -1.62 1.30
CA ASN A 93 -7.03 -1.50 -0.08
C ASN A 93 -6.12 -2.26 -1.07
N ASN A 94 -6.66 -2.56 -2.26
CA ASN A 94 -5.99 -3.28 -3.33
C ASN A 94 -4.65 -2.65 -3.74
N TYR A 95 -4.58 -1.31 -3.80
CA TYR A 95 -3.33 -0.62 -4.13
C TYR A 95 -2.25 -0.82 -3.05
N ALA A 96 -2.61 -0.80 -1.76
CA ALA A 96 -1.65 -1.07 -0.70
C ALA A 96 -1.15 -2.53 -0.73
N LEU A 97 -2.01 -3.48 -1.08
CA LEU A 97 -1.62 -4.88 -1.30
C LEU A 97 -0.69 -5.02 -2.52
N PHE A 98 -0.95 -4.27 -3.60
CA PHE A 98 -0.05 -4.23 -4.75
C PHE A 98 1.33 -3.65 -4.40
N ILE A 99 1.39 -2.56 -3.63
CA ILE A 99 2.67 -2.02 -3.12
C ILE A 99 3.43 -3.10 -2.34
N ALA A 100 2.76 -3.79 -1.41
CA ALA A 100 3.37 -4.85 -0.62
C ALA A 100 3.90 -5.99 -1.52
N ALA A 101 3.13 -6.39 -2.55
CA ALA A 101 3.56 -7.38 -3.52
C ALA A 101 4.80 -6.94 -4.31
N CYS A 102 4.88 -5.66 -4.74
CA CYS A 102 6.05 -5.13 -5.44
C CYS A 102 7.31 -5.20 -4.55
N PHE A 103 7.23 -4.81 -3.28
CA PHE A 103 8.37 -4.91 -2.38
C PHE A 103 8.75 -6.36 -2.08
N ALA A 104 7.78 -7.27 -1.87
CA ALA A 104 8.06 -8.68 -1.68
C ALA A 104 8.71 -9.31 -2.93
N THR A 105 8.24 -8.93 -4.13
CA THR A 105 8.85 -9.35 -5.40
C THR A 105 10.30 -8.88 -5.49
N ALA A 106 10.57 -7.61 -5.17
CA ALA A 106 11.93 -7.07 -5.19
C ALA A 106 12.86 -7.76 -4.19
N GLU A 107 12.35 -8.16 -3.03
CA GLU A 107 13.13 -8.92 -2.04
C GLU A 107 13.52 -10.30 -2.56
N ILE A 108 12.60 -10.99 -3.24
CA ILE A 108 12.83 -12.34 -3.79
C ILE A 108 13.75 -12.30 -5.01
N THR A 109 13.54 -11.33 -5.91
CA THR A 109 14.19 -11.27 -7.23
C THR A 109 15.40 -10.35 -7.28
N ALA A 110 15.64 -9.54 -6.22
CA ALA A 110 16.61 -8.45 -6.17
C ALA A 110 16.38 -7.38 -7.28
N PHE A 111 15.14 -7.21 -7.74
CA PHE A 111 14.78 -6.26 -8.78
C PHE A 111 14.78 -4.82 -8.26
N ASP A 112 15.29 -3.88 -9.07
CA ASP A 112 15.28 -2.46 -8.73
C ASP A 112 13.91 -1.82 -9.04
N LEU A 113 13.13 -1.57 -8.00
CA LEU A 113 11.79 -0.99 -8.10
C LEU A 113 11.77 0.42 -8.70
N THR A 114 12.91 1.14 -8.76
CA THR A 114 12.92 2.49 -9.38
C THR A 114 12.71 2.44 -10.88
N THR A 115 12.94 1.27 -11.50
CA THR A 115 12.77 1.03 -12.94
C THR A 115 11.49 0.24 -13.27
N LEU A 116 10.60 0.04 -12.29
CA LEU A 116 9.39 -0.76 -12.45
C LEU A 116 8.44 -0.15 -13.50
N THR A 117 7.99 -1.00 -14.43
CA THR A 117 6.95 -0.70 -15.44
C THR A 117 6.03 -1.91 -15.58
N VAL A 118 4.90 -1.78 -16.26
CA VAL A 118 4.01 -2.91 -16.55
C VAL A 118 4.75 -4.00 -17.34
N ASP A 119 5.47 -3.59 -18.40
CA ASP A 119 6.16 -4.52 -19.30
C ASP A 119 7.23 -5.35 -18.57
N ASN A 120 8.05 -4.72 -17.69
CA ASN A 120 9.08 -5.47 -16.97
C ASN A 120 8.52 -6.23 -15.77
N PHE A 121 7.39 -5.82 -15.20
CA PHE A 121 6.66 -6.61 -14.22
C PHE A 121 6.07 -7.85 -14.88
N GLY A 122 5.46 -7.71 -16.07
CA GLY A 122 4.94 -8.81 -16.87
C GLY A 122 6.04 -9.75 -17.39
N GLY A 123 7.09 -9.21 -17.97
CA GLY A 123 8.20 -9.95 -18.57
C GLY A 123 9.29 -10.36 -17.57
N THR A 124 10.23 -9.47 -17.31
CA THR A 124 11.43 -9.79 -16.51
C THR A 124 11.13 -10.36 -15.12
N ILE A 125 10.15 -9.79 -14.42
CA ILE A 125 9.76 -10.27 -13.09
C ILE A 125 9.07 -11.63 -13.20
N GLY A 126 8.21 -11.82 -14.20
CA GLY A 126 7.59 -13.11 -14.48
C GLY A 126 8.64 -14.21 -14.70
N ASP A 127 9.64 -13.95 -15.52
CA ASP A 127 10.76 -14.87 -15.75
C ASP A 127 11.52 -15.18 -14.45
N LEU A 128 11.80 -14.16 -13.64
CA LEU A 128 12.51 -14.35 -12.36
C LEU A 128 11.69 -15.13 -11.34
N LEU A 129 10.37 -15.00 -11.36
CA LEU A 129 9.45 -15.79 -10.52
C LEU A 129 9.16 -17.18 -11.09
N GLY A 130 9.60 -17.47 -12.31
CA GLY A 130 9.32 -18.73 -13.01
C GLY A 130 7.85 -18.87 -13.41
N THR A 131 7.16 -17.76 -13.64
CA THR A 131 5.77 -17.72 -14.06
C THR A 131 5.65 -17.11 -15.47
N GLU A 132 4.69 -17.58 -16.26
CA GLU A 132 4.27 -16.84 -17.46
C GLU A 132 3.59 -15.56 -16.96
N ALA A 133 3.37 -14.56 -17.75
CA ALA A 133 2.84 -13.21 -17.40
C ALA A 133 2.16 -13.11 -16.01
N PRO A 134 2.73 -12.38 -15.04
CA PRO A 134 2.24 -12.40 -13.67
C PRO A 134 0.81 -11.87 -13.58
N ASN A 135 -0.04 -12.71 -13.09
CA ASN A 135 -1.38 -12.40 -12.62
C ASN A 135 -1.42 -12.56 -11.09
N VAL A 136 -2.52 -12.17 -10.46
CA VAL A 136 -2.64 -12.25 -8.99
C VAL A 136 -2.50 -13.69 -8.49
N GLY A 137 -3.05 -14.67 -9.21
CA GLY A 137 -2.92 -16.09 -8.88
C GLY A 137 -1.46 -16.58 -8.91
N ASN A 138 -0.67 -16.13 -9.88
CA ASN A 138 0.75 -16.45 -9.99
C ASN A 138 1.58 -15.79 -8.87
N LEU A 139 1.26 -14.57 -8.47
CA LEU A 139 1.92 -13.90 -7.33
C LEU A 139 1.68 -14.65 -6.02
N ILE A 140 0.48 -15.21 -5.83
CA ILE A 140 0.18 -16.07 -4.67
C ILE A 140 0.97 -17.39 -4.76
N THR A 141 1.00 -18.03 -5.92
CA THR A 141 1.73 -19.28 -6.14
C THR A 141 3.24 -19.10 -5.92
N ALA A 142 3.81 -17.98 -6.33
CA ALA A 142 5.21 -17.62 -6.11
C ALA A 142 5.51 -17.18 -4.67
N ALA A 143 4.55 -17.25 -3.76
CA ALA A 143 4.67 -16.82 -2.36
C ALA A 143 4.99 -15.32 -2.16
N VAL A 144 4.78 -14.51 -3.19
CA VAL A 144 4.89 -13.04 -3.12
C VAL A 144 3.71 -12.46 -2.33
N MET A 145 2.52 -13.06 -2.53
CA MET A 145 1.30 -12.71 -1.82
C MET A 145 0.80 -13.89 -0.99
N PRO A 146 0.31 -13.69 0.23
CA PRO A 146 -0.22 -14.79 1.05
C PRO A 146 -1.49 -15.39 0.46
N ALA A 147 -1.67 -16.70 0.65
CA ALA A 147 -2.90 -17.38 0.26
C ALA A 147 -4.08 -16.98 1.18
N CYS A 148 -5.24 -16.67 0.58
CA CYS A 148 -6.47 -16.29 1.29
C CYS A 148 -7.62 -17.26 1.06
N GLY A 149 -7.34 -18.49 0.63
CA GLY A 149 -8.35 -19.51 0.38
C GLY A 149 -9.16 -19.29 -0.91
N LEU A 150 -8.73 -18.39 -1.79
CA LEU A 150 -9.34 -18.16 -3.09
C LEU A 150 -8.98 -19.26 -4.10
N ASP A 151 -9.90 -19.49 -5.04
CA ASP A 151 -9.60 -20.28 -6.23
C ASP A 151 -8.72 -19.43 -7.18
N LEU A 152 -7.44 -19.82 -7.29
CA LEU A 152 -6.45 -19.07 -8.08
C LEU A 152 -6.77 -19.04 -9.58
N SER A 153 -7.59 -19.97 -10.07
CA SER A 153 -8.03 -19.99 -11.47
C SER A 153 -8.90 -18.80 -11.85
N THR A 154 -9.55 -18.16 -10.86
CA THR A 154 -10.36 -16.95 -11.04
C THR A 154 -9.54 -15.66 -11.07
N LEU A 155 -8.28 -15.71 -10.67
CA LEU A 155 -7.37 -14.56 -10.57
C LEU A 155 -6.33 -14.60 -11.71
N SER A 156 -6.78 -14.80 -12.92
CA SER A 156 -5.94 -15.13 -14.08
C SER A 156 -5.66 -13.95 -15.02
N SER A 157 -6.18 -12.74 -14.71
CA SER A 157 -5.99 -11.58 -15.56
C SER A 157 -4.53 -11.09 -15.52
N SER A 158 -3.88 -11.00 -16.71
CA SER A 158 -2.53 -10.46 -16.83
C SER A 158 -2.49 -8.99 -16.41
N ILE A 159 -1.34 -8.56 -15.88
CA ILE A 159 -1.08 -7.14 -15.61
C ILE A 159 -0.95 -6.33 -16.90
N GLU A 160 -0.53 -6.95 -18.00
CA GLU A 160 -0.40 -6.31 -19.29
C GLU A 160 -1.76 -6.12 -19.97
N THR A 161 -1.96 -4.98 -20.62
CA THR A 161 -3.09 -4.76 -21.53
C THR A 161 -2.80 -5.49 -22.83
N VAL A 162 -3.64 -6.43 -23.19
CA VAL A 162 -3.62 -7.12 -24.51
C VAL A 162 -4.06 -6.16 -25.60
#